data_862aaf9a51c172427c96312cbfeac743
#
_entry.id   862aaf9a51c172427c96312cbfeac743
#
_cell.length_a   1.000
_cell.length_b   1.000
_cell.length_c   1.000
_cell.angle_alpha   90.00
_cell.angle_beta   90.00
_cell.angle_gamma   90.00
#
_symmetry.space_group_name_H-M   'P 1'
#
loop_
_entity.id
_entity.type
_entity.pdbx_description
1 polymer ?
#
loop_
_entity_poly.entity_id
_entity_poly.type
_entity_poly.pdbx_seq_one_letter_code
_entity_poly.pdbx_strand_id
1 'polypeptide(L)'
;MADRDPMTAGESLAEEIANAVTHGIGAALSIAGLVVMVVLAAVSQTPWSVAAVAVFGASLILLYLISTLYHAIPHGKAKRVLKFLDHSTIFLLIAGTYTPIALLALSSGPDWFLLAVIWALALVGIVLQVAAAGRFEWLRIGLYVAMGWLVIAWAGPVIASLGWGGSGLLLAGGVAYTGGIAFYAWDSLPFNHAIWHLFVLTGSAAHFLAIVFFVI
;
A
#
# COMPACT_ATOMS: atom_id res chain seq x y z
N MET A 1 -8.93 -36.73 -14.72
CA MET A 1 -9.60 -35.45 -14.45
C MET A 1 -8.65 -34.67 -13.56
N ALA A 2 -7.90 -33.73 -14.13
CA ALA A 2 -6.98 -32.91 -13.34
C ALA A 2 -7.81 -31.98 -12.45
N ASP A 3 -7.58 -32.07 -11.16
CA ASP A 3 -8.16 -31.24 -10.11
C ASP A 3 -7.74 -29.78 -10.40
N ARG A 4 -8.60 -29.03 -11.07
CA ARG A 4 -8.39 -27.60 -11.27
C ARG A 4 -8.64 -26.96 -9.93
N ASP A 5 -7.56 -26.54 -9.28
CA ASP A 5 -7.60 -25.73 -8.08
C ASP A 5 -8.49 -24.49 -8.38
N PRO A 6 -9.67 -24.35 -7.76
CA PRO A 6 -10.56 -23.21 -8.01
C PRO A 6 -9.95 -21.85 -7.66
N MET A 7 -8.75 -21.84 -7.05
CA MET A 7 -7.99 -20.64 -6.69
C MET A 7 -7.05 -20.15 -7.81
N THR A 8 -6.97 -20.85 -8.96
CA THR A 8 -6.08 -20.49 -10.08
C THR A 8 -6.84 -20.37 -11.42
N ALA A 9 -8.17 -20.46 -11.41
CA ALA A 9 -9.00 -20.30 -12.59
C ALA A 9 -9.32 -18.82 -12.80
N GLY A 10 -8.58 -18.13 -13.66
CA GLY A 10 -9.03 -16.80 -14.06
C GLY A 10 -8.09 -15.98 -14.94
N GLU A 11 -6.84 -15.80 -14.57
CA GLU A 11 -5.98 -14.89 -15.32
C GLU A 11 -5.20 -15.61 -16.44
N SER A 12 -5.16 -15.02 -17.62
CA SER A 12 -4.35 -15.50 -18.75
C SER A 12 -2.86 -15.23 -18.46
N LEU A 13 -1.97 -15.95 -19.17
CA LEU A 13 -0.52 -15.69 -19.07
C LEU A 13 -0.16 -14.24 -19.39
N ALA A 14 -0.90 -13.60 -20.32
CA ALA A 14 -0.67 -12.21 -20.68
C ALA A 14 -1.05 -11.25 -19.53
N GLU A 15 -2.12 -11.55 -18.81
CA GLU A 15 -2.52 -10.79 -17.63
C GLU A 15 -1.54 -10.97 -16.46
N GLU A 16 -1.09 -12.19 -16.18
CA GLU A 16 -0.07 -12.43 -15.16
C GLU A 16 1.25 -11.71 -15.48
N ILE A 17 1.66 -11.68 -16.77
CA ILE A 17 2.83 -10.90 -17.19
C ILE A 17 2.60 -9.39 -16.98
N ALA A 18 1.43 -8.88 -17.36
CA ALA A 18 1.12 -7.47 -17.19
C ALA A 18 1.11 -7.09 -15.69
N ASN A 19 0.54 -7.93 -14.83
CA ASN A 19 0.52 -7.76 -13.38
C ASN A 19 1.95 -7.77 -12.80
N ALA A 20 2.78 -8.74 -13.19
CA ALA A 20 4.16 -8.82 -12.74
C ALA A 20 5.00 -7.62 -13.22
N VAL A 21 4.83 -7.17 -14.46
CA VAL A 21 5.58 -6.03 -15.03
C VAL A 21 5.18 -4.72 -14.35
N THR A 22 3.89 -4.45 -14.19
CA THR A 22 3.41 -3.21 -13.55
C THR A 22 3.96 -3.05 -12.14
N HIS A 23 3.86 -4.09 -11.31
CA HIS A 23 4.40 -4.04 -9.94
C HIS A 23 5.92 -4.21 -9.89
N GLY A 24 6.55 -4.86 -10.86
CA GLY A 24 8.02 -4.89 -11.01
C GLY A 24 8.60 -3.48 -11.22
N ILE A 25 7.95 -2.67 -12.05
CA ILE A 25 8.29 -1.23 -12.20
C ILE A 25 8.09 -0.51 -10.86
N GLY A 26 6.99 -0.77 -10.17
CA GLY A 26 6.71 -0.22 -8.83
C GLY A 26 7.80 -0.55 -7.82
N ALA A 27 8.30 -1.78 -7.81
CA ALA A 27 9.41 -2.20 -6.94
C ALA A 27 10.70 -1.43 -7.22
N ALA A 28 11.06 -1.28 -8.49
CA ALA A 28 12.25 -0.51 -8.89
C ALA A 28 12.14 0.97 -8.50
N LEU A 29 10.98 1.58 -8.76
CA LEU A 29 10.70 2.97 -8.37
C LEU A 29 10.70 3.14 -6.84
N SER A 30 10.19 2.15 -6.09
CA SER A 30 10.17 2.21 -4.62
C SER A 30 11.57 2.13 -4.01
N ILE A 31 12.48 1.36 -4.60
CA ILE A 31 13.90 1.32 -4.18
C ILE A 31 14.55 2.68 -4.39
N ALA A 32 14.39 3.26 -5.58
CA ALA A 32 14.90 4.61 -5.86
C ALA A 32 14.27 5.67 -4.94
N GLY A 33 12.96 5.59 -4.74
CA GLY A 33 12.22 6.50 -3.85
C GLY A 33 12.66 6.40 -2.39
N LEU A 34 12.93 5.20 -1.88
CA LEU A 34 13.45 5.01 -0.53
C LEU A 34 14.82 5.68 -0.37
N VAL A 35 15.72 5.52 -1.34
CA VAL A 35 17.04 6.17 -1.30
C VAL A 35 16.88 7.70 -1.23
N VAL A 36 16.04 8.28 -2.09
CA VAL A 36 15.75 9.71 -2.10
C VAL A 36 15.22 10.17 -0.74
N MET A 37 14.19 9.51 -0.22
CA MET A 37 13.60 9.87 1.07
C MET A 37 14.58 9.78 2.22
N VAL A 38 15.41 8.72 2.28
CA VAL A 38 16.40 8.55 3.34
C VAL A 38 17.47 9.64 3.28
N VAL A 39 17.96 10.00 2.09
CA VAL A 39 18.94 11.09 1.93
C VAL A 39 18.35 12.42 2.39
N LEU A 40 17.14 12.77 1.95
CA LEU A 40 16.47 14.01 2.36
C LEU A 40 16.21 14.03 3.87
N ALA A 41 15.72 12.94 4.43
CA ALA A 41 15.44 12.80 5.85
C ALA A 41 16.71 12.90 6.70
N ALA A 42 17.84 12.35 6.23
CA ALA A 42 19.12 12.44 6.93
C ALA A 42 19.66 13.89 6.97
N VAL A 43 19.40 14.67 5.91
CA VAL A 43 19.81 16.08 5.85
C VAL A 43 18.90 16.98 6.70
N SER A 44 17.61 16.64 6.83
CA SER A 44 16.65 17.44 7.62
C SER A 44 16.96 17.47 9.12
N GLN A 45 17.73 16.51 9.62
CA GLN A 45 18.12 16.35 11.05
C GLN A 45 16.91 16.29 12.02
N THR A 46 15.73 16.06 11.51
CA THR A 46 14.51 15.92 12.33
C THR A 46 14.53 14.54 13.02
N PRO A 47 14.32 14.47 14.34
CA PRO A 47 14.21 13.18 15.02
C PRO A 47 13.18 12.27 14.34
N TRP A 48 13.48 10.98 14.26
CA TRP A 48 12.65 9.94 13.63
C TRP A 48 12.50 10.01 12.10
N SER A 49 12.99 11.08 11.41
CA SER A 49 12.75 11.27 9.98
C SER A 49 13.23 10.07 9.15
N VAL A 50 14.47 9.63 9.34
CA VAL A 50 15.03 8.47 8.62
C VAL A 50 14.24 7.19 8.93
N ALA A 51 13.91 6.94 10.20
CA ALA A 51 13.15 5.75 10.58
C ALA A 51 11.74 5.76 9.96
N ALA A 52 11.06 6.90 10.01
CA ALA A 52 9.71 7.04 9.48
C ALA A 52 9.64 6.79 7.97
N VAL A 53 10.54 7.41 7.19
CA VAL A 53 10.56 7.22 5.74
C VAL A 53 11.09 5.84 5.34
N ALA A 54 11.98 5.24 6.15
CA ALA A 54 12.44 3.88 5.93
C ALA A 54 11.31 2.86 6.09
N VAL A 55 10.43 3.03 7.08
CA VAL A 55 9.24 2.17 7.26
C VAL A 55 8.31 2.29 6.05
N PHE A 56 8.00 3.50 5.60
CA PHE A 56 7.17 3.70 4.42
C PHE A 56 7.80 3.12 3.15
N GLY A 57 9.06 3.45 2.86
CA GLY A 57 9.74 2.94 1.67
C GLY A 57 9.92 1.43 1.68
N ALA A 58 10.22 0.83 2.85
CA ALA A 58 10.29 -0.62 2.98
C ALA A 58 8.92 -1.29 2.73
N SER A 59 7.82 -0.68 3.20
CA SER A 59 6.48 -1.20 2.96
C SER A 59 6.09 -1.15 1.47
N LEU A 60 6.48 -0.09 0.75
CA LEU A 60 6.33 0.00 -0.71
C LEU A 60 7.10 -1.12 -1.43
N ILE A 61 8.38 -1.28 -1.08
CA ILE A 61 9.23 -2.32 -1.69
C ILE A 61 8.65 -3.70 -1.44
N LEU A 62 8.24 -3.99 -0.20
CA LEU A 62 7.65 -5.27 0.17
C LEU A 62 6.38 -5.56 -0.64
N LEU A 63 5.46 -4.60 -0.73
CA LEU A 63 4.23 -4.77 -1.49
C LEU A 63 4.54 -5.08 -2.95
N TYR A 64 5.30 -4.22 -3.61
CA TYR A 64 5.54 -4.36 -5.04
C TYR A 64 6.38 -5.58 -5.39
N LEU A 65 7.39 -5.91 -4.58
CA LEU A 65 8.23 -7.07 -4.81
C LEU A 65 7.44 -8.38 -4.60
N ILE A 66 6.68 -8.49 -3.52
CA ILE A 66 5.88 -9.69 -3.24
C ILE A 66 4.80 -9.88 -4.30
N SER A 67 4.13 -8.82 -4.71
CA SER A 67 3.13 -8.86 -5.78
C SER A 67 3.75 -9.28 -7.12
N THR A 68 4.91 -8.71 -7.47
CA THR A 68 5.66 -9.13 -8.67
C THR A 68 5.97 -10.62 -8.65
N LEU A 69 6.47 -11.13 -7.52
CA LEU A 69 6.79 -12.56 -7.37
C LEU A 69 5.53 -13.44 -7.40
N TYR A 70 4.43 -12.97 -6.80
CA TYR A 70 3.15 -13.67 -6.83
C TYR A 70 2.66 -13.88 -8.27
N HIS A 71 2.71 -12.86 -9.10
CA HIS A 71 2.29 -12.94 -10.50
C HIS A 71 3.31 -13.64 -11.40
N ALA A 72 4.61 -13.53 -11.11
CA ALA A 72 5.66 -14.19 -11.89
C ALA A 72 5.75 -15.70 -11.68
N ILE A 73 5.32 -16.23 -10.53
CA ILE A 73 5.40 -17.66 -10.20
C ILE A 73 4.09 -18.35 -10.61
N PRO A 74 4.12 -19.27 -11.57
CA PRO A 74 2.89 -19.76 -12.21
C PRO A 74 2.05 -20.67 -11.32
N HIS A 75 2.63 -21.56 -10.51
CA HIS A 75 1.88 -22.58 -9.76
C HIS A 75 2.55 -23.04 -8.46
N GLY A 76 1.80 -23.78 -7.65
CA GLY A 76 2.31 -24.55 -6.52
C GLY A 76 2.19 -23.87 -5.14
N LYS A 77 2.88 -24.46 -4.16
CA LYS A 77 2.83 -23.98 -2.75
C LYS A 77 3.36 -22.55 -2.62
N ALA A 78 4.39 -22.19 -3.39
CA ALA A 78 4.97 -20.86 -3.38
C ALA A 78 3.95 -19.78 -3.78
N LYS A 79 3.17 -19.99 -4.85
CA LYS A 79 2.12 -19.05 -5.30
C LYS A 79 1.06 -18.82 -4.21
N ARG A 80 0.65 -19.87 -3.49
CA ARG A 80 -0.32 -19.73 -2.38
C ARG A 80 0.24 -18.88 -1.23
N VAL A 81 1.49 -19.10 -0.86
CA VAL A 81 2.16 -18.29 0.18
C VAL A 81 2.30 -16.84 -0.29
N LEU A 82 2.75 -16.63 -1.53
CA LEU A 82 2.90 -15.30 -2.11
C LEU A 82 1.56 -14.55 -2.23
N LYS A 83 0.48 -15.24 -2.60
CA LYS A 83 -0.88 -14.65 -2.60
C LYS A 83 -1.27 -14.15 -1.20
N PHE A 84 -1.00 -14.94 -0.17
CA PHE A 84 -1.26 -14.53 1.21
C PHE A 84 -0.42 -13.32 1.61
N LEU A 85 0.88 -13.33 1.28
CA LEU A 85 1.79 -12.21 1.58
C LEU A 85 1.42 -10.96 0.79
N ASP A 86 1.08 -11.09 -0.50
CA ASP A 86 0.65 -9.99 -1.36
C ASP A 86 -0.52 -9.21 -0.74
N HIS A 87 -1.56 -9.91 -0.33
CA HIS A 87 -2.68 -9.27 0.37
C HIS A 87 -2.29 -8.71 1.75
N SER A 88 -1.36 -9.35 2.47
CA SER A 88 -0.92 -8.89 3.79
C SER A 88 -0.09 -7.61 3.72
N THR A 89 0.70 -7.45 2.65
CA THR A 89 1.54 -6.26 2.46
C THR A 89 0.74 -4.99 2.22
N ILE A 90 -0.52 -5.08 1.78
CA ILE A 90 -1.40 -3.91 1.66
C ILE A 90 -1.65 -3.30 3.05
N PHE A 91 -1.91 -4.11 4.09
CA PHE A 91 -2.03 -3.61 5.46
C PHE A 91 -0.75 -2.91 5.92
N LEU A 92 0.40 -3.51 5.60
CA LEU A 92 1.71 -2.92 5.95
C LEU A 92 1.96 -1.61 5.21
N LEU A 93 1.57 -1.51 3.93
CA LEU A 93 1.71 -0.27 3.17
C LEU A 93 0.83 0.84 3.74
N ILE A 94 -0.42 0.53 4.10
CA ILE A 94 -1.31 1.53 4.71
C ILE A 94 -0.66 2.04 6.01
N ALA A 95 -0.28 1.16 6.94
CA ALA A 95 0.35 1.56 8.20
C ALA A 95 1.70 2.26 7.98
N GLY A 96 2.49 1.79 7.01
CA GLY A 96 3.74 2.40 6.60
C GLY A 96 3.57 3.83 6.09
N THR A 97 2.52 4.11 5.32
CA THR A 97 2.19 5.46 4.83
C THR A 97 1.82 6.41 5.97
N TYR A 98 1.09 5.94 6.97
CA TYR A 98 0.75 6.74 8.16
C TYR A 98 1.96 7.04 9.04
N THR A 99 3.01 6.22 8.99
CA THR A 99 4.17 6.38 9.89
C THR A 99 4.86 7.73 9.76
N PRO A 100 5.27 8.22 8.59
CA PRO A 100 5.85 9.56 8.47
C PRO A 100 4.83 10.67 8.77
N ILE A 101 3.54 10.47 8.48
CA ILE A 101 2.49 11.45 8.80
C ILE A 101 2.37 11.61 10.31
N ALA A 102 2.26 10.49 11.05
CA ALA A 102 2.10 10.52 12.50
C ALA A 102 3.34 11.03 13.23
N LEU A 103 4.54 10.70 12.75
CA LEU A 103 5.78 11.03 13.43
C LEU A 103 6.32 12.43 13.08
N LEU A 104 6.07 12.93 11.87
CA LEU A 104 6.77 14.10 11.33
C LEU A 104 5.83 15.23 10.90
N ALA A 105 4.62 14.91 10.42
CA ALA A 105 3.77 15.88 9.74
C ALA A 105 2.97 16.78 10.70
N LEU A 106 2.72 16.34 11.94
CA LEU A 106 1.83 17.07 12.83
C LEU A 106 2.58 18.14 13.65
N SER A 107 2.10 19.37 13.60
CA SER A 107 2.72 20.51 14.28
C SER A 107 2.74 20.39 15.81
N SER A 108 1.90 19.53 16.39
CA SER A 108 1.88 19.18 17.82
C SER A 108 3.00 18.21 18.23
N GLY A 109 3.81 17.74 17.28
CA GLY A 109 4.80 16.68 17.47
C GLY A 109 4.25 15.28 17.12
N PRO A 110 5.02 14.22 17.40
CA PRO A 110 4.63 12.86 17.07
C PRO A 110 3.30 12.44 17.69
N ASP A 111 2.39 11.95 16.86
CA ASP A 111 1.11 11.37 17.33
C ASP A 111 1.27 9.85 17.49
N TRP A 112 1.68 9.44 18.68
CA TRP A 112 1.86 8.04 19.05
C TRP A 112 0.55 7.27 19.09
N PHE A 113 -0.58 7.94 19.34
CA PHE A 113 -1.89 7.30 19.36
C PHE A 113 -2.31 6.92 17.94
N LEU A 114 -2.22 7.82 16.95
CA LEU A 114 -2.47 7.51 15.55
C LEU A 114 -1.58 6.37 15.07
N LEU A 115 -0.27 6.44 15.38
CA LEU A 115 0.69 5.41 15.03
C LEU A 115 0.31 4.04 15.62
N ALA A 116 -0.01 3.99 16.91
CA ALA A 116 -0.40 2.75 17.58
C ALA A 116 -1.69 2.17 17.00
N VAL A 117 -2.71 3.00 16.77
CA VAL A 117 -3.99 2.58 16.20
C VAL A 117 -3.81 1.98 14.81
N ILE A 118 -3.09 2.66 13.91
CA ILE A 118 -2.96 2.17 12.53
C ILE A 118 -2.16 0.86 12.45
N TRP A 119 -1.09 0.71 13.23
CA TRP A 119 -0.33 -0.53 13.28
C TRP A 119 -1.09 -1.68 13.97
N ALA A 120 -1.88 -1.40 15.01
CA ALA A 120 -2.76 -2.38 15.63
C ALA A 120 -3.82 -2.88 14.63
N LEU A 121 -4.44 -1.97 13.87
CA LEU A 121 -5.39 -2.34 12.81
C LEU A 121 -4.74 -3.18 11.71
N ALA A 122 -3.51 -2.85 11.30
CA ALA A 122 -2.77 -3.64 10.33
C ALA A 122 -2.51 -5.07 10.84
N LEU A 123 -2.07 -5.22 12.08
CA LEU A 123 -1.87 -6.53 12.71
C LEU A 123 -3.18 -7.33 12.80
N VAL A 124 -4.26 -6.69 13.24
CA VAL A 124 -5.59 -7.31 13.29
C VAL A 124 -6.04 -7.75 11.89
N GLY A 125 -5.85 -6.91 10.87
CA GLY A 125 -6.18 -7.24 9.49
C GLY A 125 -5.41 -8.47 8.98
N ILE A 126 -4.11 -8.54 9.24
CA ILE A 126 -3.27 -9.69 8.89
C ILE A 126 -3.71 -10.95 9.64
N VAL A 127 -3.97 -10.85 10.94
CA VAL A 127 -4.44 -11.99 11.74
C VAL A 127 -5.79 -12.51 11.26
N LEU A 128 -6.72 -11.60 10.95
CA LEU A 128 -8.03 -11.95 10.39
C LEU A 128 -7.88 -12.63 9.02
N GLN A 129 -6.96 -12.19 8.18
CA GLN A 129 -6.69 -12.82 6.89
C GLN A 129 -6.15 -14.24 7.06
N VAL A 130 -5.27 -14.50 8.04
CA VAL A 130 -4.80 -15.86 8.40
C VAL A 130 -5.97 -16.72 8.89
N ALA A 131 -6.71 -16.21 9.87
CA ALA A 131 -7.81 -16.94 10.52
C ALA A 131 -8.96 -17.26 9.56
N ALA A 132 -9.25 -16.34 8.64
CA ALA A 132 -10.32 -16.50 7.67
C ALA A 132 -9.94 -17.35 6.44
N ALA A 133 -8.67 -17.73 6.29
CA ALA A 133 -8.17 -18.51 5.15
C ALA A 133 -8.65 -17.96 3.79
N GLY A 134 -8.70 -16.64 3.64
CA GLY A 134 -9.14 -15.95 2.41
C GLY A 134 -10.66 -15.94 2.16
N ARG A 135 -11.49 -16.41 3.11
CA ARG A 135 -12.95 -16.56 2.92
C ARG A 135 -13.73 -15.25 2.86
N PHE A 136 -13.19 -14.16 3.40
CA PHE A 136 -13.92 -12.89 3.54
C PHE A 136 -13.21 -11.76 2.79
N GLU A 137 -13.15 -11.88 1.47
CA GLU A 137 -12.45 -10.92 0.62
C GLU A 137 -13.01 -9.49 0.77
N TRP A 138 -14.33 -9.33 0.76
CA TRP A 138 -14.96 -8.01 0.91
C TRP A 138 -14.76 -7.40 2.30
N LEU A 139 -14.66 -8.22 3.35
CA LEU A 139 -14.28 -7.73 4.68
C LEU A 139 -12.86 -7.18 4.68
N ARG A 140 -11.93 -7.88 4.02
CA ARG A 140 -10.54 -7.45 3.87
C ARG A 140 -10.44 -6.12 3.12
N ILE A 141 -11.13 -6.00 1.98
CA ILE A 141 -11.20 -4.76 1.20
C ILE A 141 -11.81 -3.64 2.03
N GLY A 142 -12.89 -3.90 2.76
CA GLY A 142 -13.51 -2.94 3.67
C GLY A 142 -12.55 -2.44 4.75
N LEU A 143 -11.70 -3.32 5.29
CA LEU A 143 -10.67 -2.94 6.25
C LEU A 143 -9.57 -2.06 5.60
N TYR A 144 -9.14 -2.37 4.38
CA TYR A 144 -8.19 -1.49 3.66
C TYR A 144 -8.76 -0.09 3.49
N VAL A 145 -10.02 0.01 3.05
CA VAL A 145 -10.68 1.30 2.86
C VAL A 145 -10.83 2.04 4.18
N ALA A 146 -11.33 1.36 5.23
CA ALA A 146 -11.50 1.97 6.55
C ALA A 146 -10.18 2.49 7.12
N MET A 147 -9.11 1.70 7.01
CA MET A 147 -7.76 2.13 7.44
C MET A 147 -7.24 3.28 6.58
N GLY A 148 -7.37 3.21 5.25
CA GLY A 148 -6.89 4.25 4.34
C GLY A 148 -7.56 5.61 4.57
N TRP A 149 -8.85 5.62 4.93
CA TRP A 149 -9.62 6.82 5.21
C TRP A 149 -9.62 7.25 6.69
N LEU A 150 -8.93 6.53 7.56
CA LEU A 150 -8.81 6.89 8.98
C LEU A 150 -8.24 8.31 9.17
N VAL A 151 -7.40 8.78 8.25
CA VAL A 151 -6.82 10.13 8.24
C VAL A 151 -7.87 11.25 8.29
N ILE A 152 -9.11 10.98 7.89
CA ILE A 152 -10.22 11.95 7.99
C ILE A 152 -10.43 12.40 9.45
N ALA A 153 -10.24 11.52 10.42
CA ALA A 153 -10.34 11.87 11.84
C ALA A 153 -9.23 12.86 12.28
N TRP A 154 -8.15 12.96 11.53
CA TRP A 154 -7.03 13.91 11.72
C TRP A 154 -6.99 14.99 10.65
N ALA A 155 -8.06 15.17 9.85
CA ALA A 155 -8.05 16.11 8.73
C ALA A 155 -7.67 17.54 9.13
N GLY A 156 -8.18 18.04 10.26
CA GLY A 156 -7.83 19.37 10.77
C GLY A 156 -6.33 19.54 11.02
N PRO A 157 -5.71 18.73 11.88
CA PRO A 157 -4.26 18.75 12.12
C PRO A 157 -3.42 18.54 10.87
N VAL A 158 -3.81 17.62 9.99
CA VAL A 158 -3.09 17.31 8.73
C VAL A 158 -3.14 18.51 7.78
N ILE A 159 -4.30 19.13 7.56
CA ILE A 159 -4.44 20.31 6.70
C ILE A 159 -3.67 21.50 7.29
N ALA A 160 -3.72 21.69 8.60
CA ALA A 160 -2.98 22.76 9.26
C ALA A 160 -1.47 22.63 9.09
N SER A 161 -0.94 21.40 9.05
CA SER A 161 0.50 21.12 8.95
C SER A 161 0.99 21.03 7.50
N LEU A 162 0.28 20.34 6.63
CA LEU A 162 0.71 20.08 5.23
C LEU A 162 0.12 21.10 4.24
N GLY A 163 -0.80 21.97 4.69
CA GLY A 163 -1.55 22.85 3.81
C GLY A 163 -2.42 22.07 2.80
N TRP A 164 -3.06 22.81 1.89
CA TRP A 164 -3.91 22.21 0.86
C TRP A 164 -3.13 21.41 -0.18
N GLY A 165 -1.85 21.74 -0.43
CA GLY A 165 -1.00 21.01 -1.39
C GLY A 165 -0.72 19.58 -0.93
N GLY A 166 -0.15 19.42 0.27
CA GLY A 166 0.18 18.11 0.82
C GLY A 166 -1.08 17.27 1.11
N SER A 167 -2.09 17.90 1.71
CA SER A 167 -3.37 17.24 2.00
C SER A 167 -4.11 16.83 0.71
N GLY A 168 -4.01 17.63 -0.35
CA GLY A 168 -4.57 17.33 -1.67
C GLY A 168 -3.90 16.10 -2.30
N LEU A 169 -2.59 15.95 -2.17
CA LEU A 169 -1.87 14.76 -2.63
C LEU A 169 -2.27 13.50 -1.83
N LEU A 170 -2.44 13.62 -0.50
CA LEU A 170 -2.92 12.50 0.31
C LEU A 170 -4.34 12.09 -0.11
N LEU A 171 -5.22 13.05 -0.32
CA LEU A 171 -6.58 12.81 -0.81
C LEU A 171 -6.57 12.16 -2.19
N ALA A 172 -5.78 12.67 -3.13
CA ALA A 172 -5.66 12.11 -4.47
C ALA A 172 -5.18 10.66 -4.45
N GLY A 173 -4.21 10.34 -3.58
CA GLY A 173 -3.76 8.99 -3.35
C GLY A 173 -4.86 8.07 -2.82
N GLY A 174 -5.60 8.51 -1.80
CA GLY A 174 -6.73 7.77 -1.24
C GLY A 174 -7.85 7.52 -2.26
N VAL A 175 -8.16 8.54 -3.09
CA VAL A 175 -9.13 8.42 -4.19
C VAL A 175 -8.63 7.44 -5.26
N ALA A 176 -7.35 7.49 -5.63
CA ALA A 176 -6.76 6.54 -6.57
C ALA A 176 -6.88 5.10 -6.07
N TYR A 177 -6.42 4.80 -4.85
CA TYR A 177 -6.54 3.46 -4.26
C TYR A 177 -7.99 2.97 -4.22
N THR A 178 -8.92 3.83 -3.75
CA THR A 178 -10.33 3.45 -3.62
C THR A 178 -11.01 3.29 -4.98
N GLY A 179 -10.72 4.19 -5.93
CA GLY A 179 -11.25 4.13 -7.29
C GLY A 179 -10.77 2.89 -8.05
N GLY A 180 -9.54 2.46 -7.80
CA GLY A 180 -9.00 1.24 -8.36
C GLY A 180 -9.78 -0.02 -7.96
N ILE A 181 -10.41 -0.06 -6.78
CA ILE A 181 -11.21 -1.21 -6.32
C ILE A 181 -12.34 -1.53 -7.31
N ALA A 182 -12.89 -0.53 -7.99
CA ALA A 182 -13.92 -0.74 -9.00
C ALA A 182 -13.40 -1.61 -10.16
N PHE A 183 -12.15 -1.41 -10.57
CA PHE A 183 -11.50 -2.23 -11.61
C PHE A 183 -11.11 -3.60 -11.07
N TYR A 184 -10.61 -3.68 -9.84
CA TYR A 184 -10.33 -4.95 -9.17
C TYR A 184 -11.58 -5.85 -9.13
N ALA A 185 -12.74 -5.28 -8.85
CA ALA A 185 -14.02 -5.99 -8.74
C ALA A 185 -14.69 -6.26 -10.10
N TRP A 186 -14.13 -5.81 -11.22
CA TRP A 186 -14.71 -5.93 -12.55
C TRP A 186 -14.16 -7.13 -13.31
N ASP A 187 -14.53 -8.34 -12.88
CA ASP A 187 -14.00 -9.62 -13.39
C ASP A 187 -14.14 -9.82 -14.92
N SER A 188 -15.13 -9.17 -15.57
CA SER A 188 -15.34 -9.28 -17.01
C SER A 188 -14.47 -8.34 -17.84
N LEU A 189 -13.72 -7.41 -17.22
CA LEU A 189 -12.82 -6.51 -17.90
C LEU A 189 -11.46 -7.17 -18.11
N PRO A 190 -10.99 -7.35 -19.35
CA PRO A 190 -9.63 -7.85 -19.58
C PRO A 190 -8.57 -6.96 -18.91
N PHE A 191 -7.55 -7.57 -18.32
CA PHE A 191 -6.50 -6.87 -17.57
C PHE A 191 -6.99 -6.02 -16.39
N ASN A 192 -8.18 -6.31 -15.84
CA ASN A 192 -8.75 -5.57 -14.71
C ASN A 192 -7.77 -5.45 -13.53
N HIS A 193 -7.03 -6.50 -13.22
CA HIS A 193 -6.05 -6.54 -12.14
C HIS A 193 -4.83 -5.65 -12.45
N ALA A 194 -4.31 -5.68 -13.69
CA ALA A 194 -3.23 -4.78 -14.10
C ALA A 194 -3.67 -3.31 -14.05
N ILE A 195 -4.92 -3.01 -14.42
CA ILE A 195 -5.49 -1.67 -14.26
C ILE A 195 -5.54 -1.27 -12.78
N TRP A 196 -5.99 -2.18 -11.90
CA TRP A 196 -5.94 -1.97 -10.46
C TRP A 196 -4.51 -1.66 -9.97
N HIS A 197 -3.49 -2.37 -10.46
CA HIS A 197 -2.08 -2.10 -10.16
C HIS A 197 -1.66 -0.67 -10.53
N LEU A 198 -2.13 -0.14 -11.67
CA LEU A 198 -1.83 1.24 -12.07
C LEU A 198 -2.45 2.27 -11.11
N PHE A 199 -3.64 2.00 -10.59
CA PHE A 199 -4.25 2.83 -9.55
C PHE A 199 -3.46 2.78 -8.24
N VAL A 200 -2.97 1.59 -7.86
CA VAL A 200 -2.11 1.43 -6.68
C VAL A 200 -0.79 2.20 -6.86
N LEU A 201 -0.16 2.12 -8.02
CA LEU A 201 1.04 2.90 -8.34
C LEU A 201 0.78 4.42 -8.27
N THR A 202 -0.35 4.86 -8.83
CA THR A 202 -0.75 6.28 -8.80
C THR A 202 -0.96 6.77 -7.36
N GLY A 203 -1.64 5.98 -6.55
CA GLY A 203 -1.84 6.28 -5.13
C GLY A 203 -0.53 6.36 -4.36
N SER A 204 0.36 5.39 -4.58
CA SER A 204 1.70 5.36 -3.97
C SER A 204 2.56 6.56 -4.40
N ALA A 205 2.50 6.93 -5.67
CA ALA A 205 3.23 8.10 -6.18
C ALA A 205 2.71 9.41 -5.55
N ALA A 206 1.39 9.57 -5.43
CA ALA A 206 0.81 10.74 -4.79
C ALA A 206 1.22 10.85 -3.31
N HIS A 207 1.18 9.74 -2.56
CA HIS A 207 1.61 9.71 -1.16
C HIS A 207 3.13 9.93 -1.03
N PHE A 208 3.95 9.34 -1.92
CA PHE A 208 5.39 9.61 -1.97
C PHE A 208 5.68 11.10 -2.16
N LEU A 209 5.02 11.74 -3.13
CA LEU A 209 5.18 13.18 -3.37
C LEU A 209 4.71 14.02 -2.17
N ALA A 210 3.61 13.62 -1.52
CA ALA A 210 3.16 14.29 -0.29
C ALA A 210 4.23 14.22 0.80
N ILE A 211 4.84 13.06 1.00
CA ILE A 211 5.88 12.87 2.03
C ILE A 211 7.14 13.65 1.68
N VAL A 212 7.62 13.56 0.43
CA VAL A 212 8.88 14.23 0.00
C VAL A 212 8.76 15.75 0.06
N PHE A 213 7.64 16.33 -0.37
CA PHE A 213 7.54 17.78 -0.52
C PHE A 213 6.90 18.50 0.67
N PHE A 214 6.20 17.78 1.56
CA PHE A 214 5.43 18.42 2.63
C PHE A 214 5.66 17.83 4.02
N VAL A 215 6.37 16.69 4.14
CA VAL A 215 6.63 16.03 5.43
C VAL A 215 8.11 16.05 5.80
N ILE A 216 9.02 15.86 4.86
CA ILE A 216 10.48 15.92 5.06
C ILE A 216 11.08 17.10 4.35
#